data_05f94c7c5f765e2b088fa617d9790e96
#
_entry.id   05f94c7c5f765e2b088fa617d9790e96
#
_cell.length_a   1.000
_cell.length_b   1.000
_cell.length_c   1.000
_cell.angle_alpha   90.00
_cell.angle_beta   90.00
_cell.angle_gamma   90.00
#
_symmetry.space_group_name_H-M   'P 1'
#
loop_
_entity.id
_entity.type
_entity.pdbx_description
1 polymer ?
#
loop_
_entity_poly.entity_id
_entity_poly.type
_entity_poly.pdbx_seq_one_letter_code
_entity_poly.pdbx_strand_id
1 'polypeptide(L)'
;LETRVQILTLLVEGNSMRSVSRICDVSINTVAKMLVDAGEACLALHDEKVRGVKSERIQCDEIWSFCYAKAKNVKAAKAAPDHAGDVWTWTALDADTKLMISYFVGDRSGESARVLLYDLAGRVDGRVQITTDGFASYLRAVEGAFGADADYAMLEKVYGADKLTSSPERKYSPAECVGSRKIAI
;
A
#
# COMPACT_ATOMS: atom_id res chain seq x y z
N LEU A 1 -27.19 -16.11 2.18
CA LEU A 1 -26.66 -14.86 2.73
C LEU A 1 -25.55 -15.16 3.75
N GLU A 2 -25.77 -16.04 4.72
CA GLU A 2 -24.84 -16.36 5.81
C GLU A 2 -23.45 -16.77 5.33
N THR A 3 -23.36 -17.69 4.37
CA THR A 3 -22.07 -18.12 3.79
C THR A 3 -21.29 -16.97 3.16
N ARG A 4 -21.97 -16.02 2.52
CA ARG A 4 -21.31 -14.83 1.94
C ARG A 4 -20.71 -13.93 3.02
N VAL A 5 -21.46 -13.69 4.10
CA VAL A 5 -20.99 -12.92 5.26
C VAL A 5 -19.79 -13.62 5.87
N GLN A 6 -19.87 -14.92 6.08
CA GLN A 6 -18.76 -15.72 6.64
C GLN A 6 -17.49 -15.63 5.78
N ILE A 7 -17.61 -15.77 4.45
CA ILE A 7 -16.47 -15.65 3.52
C ILE A 7 -15.81 -14.28 3.67
N LEU A 8 -16.60 -13.20 3.60
CA LEU A 8 -16.07 -11.84 3.69
C LEU A 8 -15.45 -11.55 5.06
N THR A 9 -16.10 -11.99 6.15
CA THR A 9 -15.55 -11.86 7.50
C THR A 9 -14.18 -12.54 7.61
N LEU A 10 -14.06 -13.79 7.15
CA LEU A 10 -12.80 -14.52 7.19
C LEU A 10 -11.71 -13.86 6.34
N LEU A 11 -12.06 -13.29 5.18
CA LEU A 11 -11.09 -12.57 4.35
C LEU A 11 -10.61 -11.28 5.03
N VAL A 12 -11.50 -10.52 5.66
CA VAL A 12 -11.15 -9.29 6.40
C VAL A 12 -10.25 -9.61 7.61
N GLU A 13 -10.48 -10.76 8.26
CA GLU A 13 -9.62 -11.27 9.35
C GLU A 13 -8.28 -11.84 8.86
N GLY A 14 -7.93 -11.64 7.58
CA GLY A 14 -6.63 -12.01 7.02
C GLY A 14 -6.46 -13.50 6.69
N ASN A 15 -7.54 -14.27 6.64
CA ASN A 15 -7.45 -15.66 6.22
C ASN A 15 -7.16 -15.77 4.73
N SER A 16 -6.30 -16.73 4.36
CA SER A 16 -6.04 -16.98 2.94
C SER A 16 -7.28 -17.50 2.21
N MET A 17 -7.44 -17.17 0.94
CA MET A 17 -8.55 -17.67 0.11
C MET A 17 -8.68 -19.19 0.15
N ARG A 18 -7.56 -19.94 0.22
CA ARG A 18 -7.56 -21.40 0.35
C ARG A 18 -8.08 -21.86 1.71
N SER A 19 -7.77 -21.13 2.78
CA SER A 19 -8.31 -21.40 4.11
C SER A 19 -9.81 -21.17 4.13
N VAL A 20 -10.28 -20.02 3.61
CA VAL A 20 -11.69 -19.67 3.52
C VAL A 20 -12.48 -20.71 2.70
N SER A 21 -11.94 -21.13 1.56
CA SER A 21 -12.55 -22.20 0.74
C SER A 21 -12.80 -23.48 1.54
N ARG A 22 -11.81 -23.92 2.35
CA ARG A 22 -11.96 -25.13 3.20
C ARG A 22 -12.91 -24.93 4.37
N ILE A 23 -12.87 -23.77 5.02
CA ILE A 23 -13.72 -23.49 6.19
C ILE A 23 -15.19 -23.38 5.81
N CYS A 24 -15.46 -22.70 4.69
CA CYS A 24 -16.82 -22.45 4.22
C CYS A 24 -17.37 -23.58 3.31
N ASP A 25 -16.56 -24.59 3.01
CA ASP A 25 -16.88 -25.68 2.07
C ASP A 25 -17.39 -25.16 0.70
N VAL A 26 -16.67 -24.22 0.13
CA VAL A 26 -16.97 -23.63 -1.18
C VAL A 26 -15.77 -23.67 -2.12
N SER A 27 -16.02 -23.60 -3.42
CA SER A 27 -14.93 -23.49 -4.41
C SER A 27 -14.07 -22.24 -4.16
N ILE A 28 -12.76 -22.36 -4.37
CA ILE A 28 -11.85 -21.21 -4.33
C ILE A 28 -12.24 -20.12 -5.34
N ASN A 29 -12.83 -20.50 -6.48
CA ASN A 29 -13.33 -19.56 -7.47
C ASN A 29 -14.53 -18.76 -6.92
N THR A 30 -15.36 -19.37 -6.06
CA THR A 30 -16.44 -18.67 -5.37
C THR A 30 -15.88 -17.63 -4.41
N VAL A 31 -14.83 -17.97 -3.65
CA VAL A 31 -14.14 -17.02 -2.75
C VAL A 31 -13.52 -15.88 -3.55
N ALA A 32 -12.83 -16.19 -4.66
CA ALA A 32 -12.23 -15.18 -5.53
C ALA A 32 -13.27 -14.21 -6.10
N LYS A 33 -14.40 -14.77 -6.62
CA LYS A 33 -15.49 -13.93 -7.12
C LYS A 33 -16.07 -13.03 -6.03
N MET A 34 -16.30 -13.57 -4.84
CA MET A 34 -16.82 -12.79 -3.70
C MET A 34 -15.87 -11.65 -3.31
N LEU A 35 -14.55 -11.89 -3.36
CA LEU A 35 -13.54 -10.86 -3.09
C LEU A 35 -13.59 -9.74 -4.13
N VAL A 36 -13.70 -10.08 -5.41
CA VAL A 36 -13.81 -9.09 -6.50
C VAL A 36 -15.11 -8.29 -6.36
N ASP A 37 -16.25 -8.96 -6.24
CA ASP A 37 -17.58 -8.30 -6.11
C ASP A 37 -17.60 -7.33 -4.89
N ALA A 38 -17.01 -7.75 -3.76
CA ALA A 38 -16.92 -6.91 -2.57
C ALA A 38 -15.95 -5.74 -2.77
N GLY A 39 -14.81 -5.99 -3.45
CA GLY A 39 -13.83 -4.96 -3.77
C GLY A 39 -14.41 -3.85 -4.65
N GLU A 40 -15.17 -4.21 -5.68
CA GLU A 40 -15.85 -3.25 -6.56
C GLU A 40 -16.89 -2.40 -5.78
N ALA A 41 -17.69 -3.05 -4.93
CA ALA A 41 -18.66 -2.34 -4.09
C ALA A 41 -17.97 -1.41 -3.08
N CYS A 42 -16.88 -1.87 -2.45
CA CYS A 42 -16.08 -1.04 -1.53
C CYS A 42 -15.41 0.13 -2.24
N LEU A 43 -14.90 -0.06 -3.47
CA LEU A 43 -14.31 1.00 -4.28
C LEU A 43 -15.32 2.11 -4.55
N ALA A 44 -16.53 1.75 -5.00
CA ALA A 44 -17.60 2.71 -5.26
C ALA A 44 -18.02 3.47 -4.00
N LEU A 45 -18.19 2.76 -2.87
CA LEU A 45 -18.53 3.36 -1.58
C LEU A 45 -17.41 4.28 -1.07
N HIS A 46 -16.15 3.86 -1.18
CA HIS A 46 -15.00 4.65 -0.78
C HIS A 46 -14.93 5.95 -1.59
N ASP A 47 -15.09 5.86 -2.91
CA ASP A 47 -15.05 7.04 -3.78
C ASP A 47 -16.20 8.03 -3.50
N GLU A 48 -17.37 7.53 -3.13
CA GLU A 48 -18.53 8.36 -2.75
C GLU A 48 -18.33 9.01 -1.35
N LYS A 49 -17.90 8.22 -0.36
CA LYS A 49 -17.96 8.62 1.06
C LYS A 49 -16.68 9.27 1.58
N VAL A 50 -15.51 8.91 1.03
CA VAL A 50 -14.23 9.44 1.50
C VAL A 50 -13.88 10.69 0.69
N ARG A 51 -14.57 11.78 1.01
CA ARG A 51 -14.43 13.12 0.40
C ARG A 51 -14.56 14.19 1.47
N GLY A 52 -13.87 15.32 1.29
CA GLY A 52 -13.88 16.42 2.25
C GLY A 52 -13.36 16.01 3.64
N VAL A 53 -12.38 15.10 3.66
CA VAL A 53 -11.82 14.56 4.90
C VAL A 53 -10.97 15.63 5.58
N LYS A 54 -11.31 15.96 6.82
CA LYS A 54 -10.50 16.82 7.67
C LYS A 54 -9.48 15.95 8.40
N SER A 55 -8.24 16.01 8.00
CA SER A 55 -7.12 15.29 8.60
C SER A 55 -6.00 16.26 8.93
N GLU A 56 -5.45 16.16 10.12
CA GLU A 56 -4.28 16.98 10.51
C GLU A 56 -2.98 16.34 10.03
N ARG A 57 -2.91 14.99 10.04
CA ARG A 57 -1.69 14.23 9.76
C ARG A 57 -1.97 13.02 8.89
N ILE A 58 -1.32 12.96 7.74
CA ILE A 58 -1.43 11.86 6.79
C ILE A 58 -0.07 11.17 6.65
N GLN A 59 -0.10 9.85 6.66
CA GLN A 59 1.07 9.00 6.43
C GLN A 59 0.91 8.29 5.09
N CYS A 60 1.91 8.43 4.21
CA CYS A 60 1.96 7.70 2.96
C CYS A 60 3.10 6.69 2.98
N ASP A 61 2.82 5.48 2.47
CA ASP A 61 3.78 4.37 2.40
C ASP A 61 3.40 3.43 1.24
N GLU A 62 4.32 2.55 0.83
CA GLU A 62 4.08 1.52 -0.17
C GLU A 62 4.20 0.13 0.40
N ILE A 63 3.21 -0.72 0.10
CA ILE A 63 3.22 -2.14 0.45
C ILE A 63 3.64 -2.93 -0.79
N TRP A 64 4.80 -3.60 -0.70
CA TRP A 64 5.28 -4.47 -1.77
C TRP A 64 4.58 -5.81 -1.77
N SER A 65 4.22 -6.27 -2.96
CA SER A 65 3.74 -7.62 -3.23
C SER A 65 4.23 -8.09 -4.62
N PHE A 66 3.78 -9.24 -5.07
CA PHE A 66 4.08 -9.70 -6.44
C PHE A 66 2.94 -10.56 -6.98
N CYS A 67 2.78 -10.53 -8.29
CA CYS A 67 1.88 -11.40 -9.02
C CYS A 67 2.70 -12.51 -9.71
N TYR A 68 2.32 -13.76 -9.50
CA TYR A 68 2.96 -14.97 -10.04
C TYR A 68 4.39 -15.20 -9.54
N ALA A 69 5.33 -14.30 -9.82
CA ALA A 69 6.73 -14.35 -9.36
C ALA A 69 7.27 -12.94 -9.11
N LYS A 70 8.27 -12.81 -8.22
CA LYS A 70 9.01 -11.54 -8.05
C LYS A 70 9.62 -11.11 -9.38
N ALA A 71 9.68 -9.81 -9.66
CA ALA A 71 10.15 -9.26 -10.94
C ALA A 71 11.50 -9.87 -11.39
N LYS A 72 12.46 -10.02 -10.46
CA LYS A 72 13.76 -10.64 -10.74
C LYS A 72 13.70 -12.09 -11.22
N ASN A 73 12.62 -12.81 -10.92
CA ASN A 73 12.45 -14.22 -11.23
C ASN A 73 11.54 -14.46 -12.45
N VAL A 74 10.85 -13.44 -12.95
CA VAL A 74 9.87 -13.55 -14.04
C VAL A 74 10.53 -14.11 -15.31
N LYS A 75 11.73 -13.62 -15.65
CA LYS A 75 12.47 -14.09 -16.86
C LYS A 75 12.83 -15.57 -16.83
N ALA A 76 13.00 -16.14 -15.65
CA ALA A 76 13.33 -17.57 -15.46
C ALA A 76 12.08 -18.43 -15.27
N ALA A 77 10.90 -17.83 -15.13
CA ALA A 77 9.66 -18.55 -14.91
C ALA A 77 9.09 -19.12 -16.23
N LYS A 78 8.66 -20.38 -16.17
CA LYS A 78 7.99 -21.01 -17.32
C LYS A 78 6.56 -20.47 -17.40
N ALA A 79 6.18 -19.91 -18.55
CA ALA A 79 4.83 -19.41 -18.83
C ALA A 79 4.35 -18.33 -17.85
N ALA A 80 5.18 -17.34 -17.54
CA ALA A 80 4.75 -16.16 -16.79
C ALA A 80 3.69 -15.37 -17.58
N PRO A 81 2.56 -14.98 -16.97
CA PRO A 81 1.57 -14.11 -17.63
C PRO A 81 2.13 -12.69 -17.81
N ASP A 82 1.52 -11.92 -18.72
CA ASP A 82 1.99 -10.59 -19.11
C ASP A 82 2.10 -9.60 -17.93
N HIS A 83 1.33 -9.79 -16.87
CA HIS A 83 1.36 -8.93 -15.67
C HIS A 83 2.08 -9.55 -14.47
N ALA A 84 2.96 -10.56 -14.72
CA ALA A 84 3.76 -11.14 -13.66
C ALA A 84 4.87 -10.17 -13.23
N GLY A 85 5.12 -10.10 -11.93
CA GLY A 85 6.16 -9.25 -11.38
C GLY A 85 5.77 -8.59 -10.07
N ASP A 86 6.56 -7.60 -9.68
CA ASP A 86 6.32 -6.83 -8.45
C ASP A 86 5.12 -5.90 -8.63
N VAL A 87 4.32 -5.82 -7.57
CA VAL A 87 3.14 -4.96 -7.49
C VAL A 87 3.23 -4.17 -6.19
N TRP A 88 2.96 -2.89 -6.26
CA TRP A 88 3.02 -1.98 -5.13
C TRP A 88 1.63 -1.41 -4.84
N THR A 89 1.21 -1.50 -3.58
CA THR A 89 0.01 -0.82 -3.11
C THR A 89 0.43 0.43 -2.36
N TRP A 90 0.17 1.56 -2.96
CA TRP A 90 0.39 2.88 -2.40
C TRP A 90 -0.76 3.25 -1.50
N THR A 91 -0.48 3.79 -0.33
CA THR A 91 -1.48 4.09 0.69
C THR A 91 -1.29 5.49 1.25
N ALA A 92 -2.40 6.16 1.54
CA ALA A 92 -2.43 7.41 2.29
C ALA A 92 -3.44 7.28 3.44
N LEU A 93 -2.91 7.24 4.65
CA LEU A 93 -3.64 6.92 5.87
C LEU A 93 -3.71 8.14 6.78
N ASP A 94 -4.90 8.47 7.30
CA ASP A 94 -5.01 9.40 8.42
C ASP A 94 -4.31 8.82 9.65
N ALA A 95 -3.36 9.56 10.22
CA ALA A 95 -2.51 9.06 11.28
C ALA A 95 -3.27 8.84 12.60
N ASP A 96 -4.37 9.53 12.81
CA ASP A 96 -5.14 9.52 14.05
C ASP A 96 -6.28 8.52 14.00
N THR A 97 -7.13 8.59 12.99
CA THR A 97 -8.32 7.73 12.85
C THR A 97 -8.02 6.39 12.20
N LYS A 98 -6.88 6.25 11.51
CA LYS A 98 -6.49 5.10 10.68
C LYS A 98 -7.39 4.91 9.46
N LEU A 99 -8.11 5.93 9.06
CA LEU A 99 -8.87 5.91 7.81
C LEU A 99 -7.91 5.88 6.62
N MET A 100 -8.10 4.91 5.73
CA MET A 100 -7.47 4.89 4.42
C MET A 100 -8.16 5.95 3.55
N ILE A 101 -7.51 7.11 3.34
CA ILE A 101 -8.09 8.21 2.57
C ILE A 101 -7.95 7.97 1.08
N SER A 102 -6.77 7.53 0.66
CA SER A 102 -6.49 7.21 -0.75
C SER A 102 -5.58 6.00 -0.87
N TYR A 103 -5.72 5.27 -1.95
CA TYR A 103 -4.82 4.16 -2.29
C TYR A 103 -4.71 3.99 -3.80
N PHE A 104 -3.61 3.43 -4.25
CA PHE A 104 -3.37 3.13 -5.66
C PHE A 104 -2.55 1.84 -5.79
N VAL A 105 -2.87 1.01 -6.77
CA VAL A 105 -2.12 -0.22 -7.06
C VAL A 105 -1.40 -0.05 -8.39
N GLY A 106 -0.08 -0.18 -8.39
CA GLY A 106 0.74 0.02 -9.59
C GLY A 106 2.19 -0.43 -9.41
N ASP A 107 3.09 0.22 -10.12
CA ASP A 107 4.53 0.04 -9.97
C ASP A 107 5.13 1.00 -8.93
N ARG A 108 6.43 0.90 -8.65
CA ARG A 108 7.15 1.85 -7.78
C ARG A 108 7.79 2.95 -8.61
N SER A 109 6.96 3.80 -9.19
CA SER A 109 7.40 4.92 -10.03
C SER A 109 6.96 6.28 -9.49
N GLY A 110 7.53 7.35 -10.03
CA GLY A 110 7.08 8.71 -9.72
C GLY A 110 5.68 9.01 -10.24
N GLU A 111 5.24 8.31 -11.28
CA GLU A 111 3.88 8.44 -11.80
C GLU A 111 2.86 7.83 -10.82
N SER A 112 3.16 6.66 -10.25
CA SER A 112 2.31 6.06 -9.22
C SER A 112 2.20 6.93 -7.97
N ALA A 113 3.31 7.55 -7.53
CA ALA A 113 3.30 8.53 -6.44
C ALA A 113 2.41 9.73 -6.78
N ARG A 114 2.51 10.24 -8.01
CA ARG A 114 1.70 11.35 -8.48
C ARG A 114 0.21 11.00 -8.47
N VAL A 115 -0.18 9.84 -9.00
CA VAL A 115 -1.59 9.38 -9.00
C VAL A 115 -2.15 9.36 -7.59
N LEU A 116 -1.43 8.74 -6.63
CA LEU A 116 -1.86 8.70 -5.24
C LEU A 116 -2.07 10.12 -4.66
N LEU A 117 -1.07 11.00 -4.81
CA LEU A 117 -1.10 12.32 -4.16
C LEU A 117 -2.15 13.26 -4.77
N TYR A 118 -2.39 13.19 -6.09
CA TYR A 118 -3.48 13.95 -6.71
C TYR A 118 -4.87 13.46 -6.31
N ASP A 119 -5.08 12.13 -6.20
CA ASP A 119 -6.34 11.59 -5.66
C ASP A 119 -6.52 12.01 -4.20
N LEU A 120 -5.45 11.91 -3.39
CA LEU A 120 -5.46 12.34 -1.99
C LEU A 120 -5.85 13.82 -1.85
N ALA A 121 -5.24 14.71 -2.62
CA ALA A 121 -5.56 16.14 -2.61
C ALA A 121 -7.03 16.42 -2.95
N GLY A 122 -7.63 15.63 -3.85
CA GLY A 122 -9.05 15.72 -4.17
C GLY A 122 -10.00 15.17 -3.08
N ARG A 123 -9.47 14.53 -2.05
CA ARG A 123 -10.26 13.90 -0.97
C ARG A 123 -10.19 14.65 0.36
N VAL A 124 -9.12 15.40 0.61
CA VAL A 124 -8.91 16.12 1.87
C VAL A 124 -9.38 17.56 1.77
N ASP A 125 -9.76 18.12 2.92
CA ASP A 125 -10.18 19.51 3.07
C ASP A 125 -9.26 20.25 4.04
N GLY A 126 -8.70 21.38 3.59
CA GLY A 126 -7.79 22.21 4.36
C GLY A 126 -6.32 21.79 4.29
N ARG A 127 -5.50 22.48 5.07
CA ARG A 127 -4.06 22.24 5.16
C ARG A 127 -3.75 20.97 5.96
N VAL A 128 -2.84 20.14 5.48
CA VAL A 128 -2.49 18.88 6.11
C VAL A 128 -0.98 18.73 6.31
N GLN A 129 -0.56 17.96 7.32
CA GLN A 129 0.81 17.48 7.43
C GLN A 129 0.93 16.13 6.74
N ILE A 130 1.80 16.01 5.74
CA ILE A 130 2.08 14.75 5.03
C ILE A 130 3.44 14.21 5.48
N THR A 131 3.48 12.93 5.84
CA THR A 131 4.73 12.23 6.18
C THR A 131 4.88 11.01 5.29
N THR A 132 6.06 10.86 4.68
CA THR A 132 6.42 9.70 3.86
C THR A 132 7.75 9.09 4.34
N ASP A 133 8.13 7.95 3.76
CA ASP A 133 9.51 7.50 3.80
C ASP A 133 10.43 8.37 2.92
N GLY A 134 11.73 8.00 2.83
CA GLY A 134 12.73 8.72 2.04
C GLY A 134 12.65 8.48 0.52
N PHE A 135 11.56 7.95 -0.04
CA PHE A 135 11.45 7.75 -1.47
C PHE A 135 11.33 9.08 -2.22
N ALA A 136 12.36 9.44 -3.00
CA ALA A 136 12.53 10.77 -3.59
C ALA A 136 11.36 11.22 -4.49
N SER A 137 10.59 10.30 -5.06
CA SER A 137 9.47 10.63 -5.93
C SER A 137 8.33 11.35 -5.20
N TYR A 138 8.19 11.14 -3.89
CA TYR A 138 7.19 11.84 -3.10
C TYR A 138 7.39 13.35 -3.07
N LEU A 139 8.64 13.82 -3.07
CA LEU A 139 8.95 15.26 -3.02
C LEU A 139 8.20 16.05 -4.10
N ARG A 140 8.35 15.63 -5.36
CA ARG A 140 7.69 16.28 -6.50
C ARG A 140 6.19 16.02 -6.53
N ALA A 141 5.74 14.85 -6.08
CA ALA A 141 4.33 14.49 -6.08
C ALA A 141 3.53 15.30 -5.05
N VAL A 142 4.09 15.50 -3.84
CA VAL A 142 3.48 16.34 -2.79
C VAL A 142 3.43 17.79 -3.24
N GLU A 143 4.58 18.34 -3.71
CA GLU A 143 4.65 19.72 -4.21
C GLU A 143 3.62 19.96 -5.33
N GLY A 144 3.54 19.02 -6.29
CA GLY A 144 2.62 19.15 -7.44
C GLY A 144 1.14 19.04 -7.06
N ALA A 145 0.78 18.23 -6.07
CA ALA A 145 -0.60 17.97 -5.68
C ALA A 145 -1.14 18.96 -4.65
N PHE A 146 -0.31 19.40 -3.71
CA PHE A 146 -0.70 20.24 -2.57
C PHE A 146 -0.10 21.64 -2.58
N GLY A 147 1.08 21.83 -3.21
CA GLY A 147 1.77 23.11 -3.17
C GLY A 147 1.93 23.64 -1.73
N ALA A 148 1.34 24.82 -1.46
CA ALA A 148 1.40 25.46 -0.14
C ALA A 148 0.41 24.89 0.87
N ASP A 149 -0.48 23.98 0.48
CA ASP A 149 -1.54 23.45 1.36
C ASP A 149 -1.10 22.20 2.15
N ALA A 150 0.18 21.83 2.10
CA ALA A 150 0.74 20.78 2.93
C ALA A 150 2.01 21.21 3.65
N ASP A 151 2.15 20.72 4.89
CA ASP A 151 3.43 20.65 5.60
C ASP A 151 4.03 19.27 5.35
N TYR A 152 5.13 19.22 4.59
CA TYR A 152 5.70 17.95 4.18
C TYR A 152 6.95 17.59 4.99
N ALA A 153 7.02 16.33 5.44
CA ALA A 153 8.18 15.78 6.12
C ALA A 153 8.50 14.36 5.64
N MET A 154 9.78 14.08 5.48
CA MET A 154 10.28 12.73 5.23
C MET A 154 10.87 12.10 6.49
N LEU A 155 10.60 10.81 6.69
CA LEU A 155 11.20 10.00 7.74
C LEU A 155 12.22 9.05 7.10
N GLU A 156 13.50 9.39 7.18
CA GLU A 156 14.58 8.53 6.72
C GLU A 156 15.03 7.59 7.83
N LYS A 157 14.99 6.28 7.59
CA LYS A 157 15.56 5.27 8.48
C LYS A 157 17.05 5.17 8.20
N VAL A 158 17.87 5.36 9.24
CA VAL A 158 19.33 5.20 9.16
C VAL A 158 19.67 3.77 9.59
N TYR A 159 20.23 3.00 8.68
CA TYR A 159 20.68 1.64 8.97
C TYR A 159 22.16 1.63 9.30
N GLY A 160 22.55 0.82 10.30
CA GLY A 160 23.93 0.65 10.71
C GLY A 160 24.80 0.04 9.60
N ALA A 161 26.09 0.35 9.63
CA ALA A 161 27.06 -0.31 8.75
C ALA A 161 27.13 -1.80 9.12
N ASP A 162 26.82 -2.64 8.16
CA ASP A 162 26.70 -4.07 8.35
C ASP A 162 28.09 -4.71 8.41
N LYS A 163 28.47 -5.18 9.59
CA LYS A 163 29.78 -5.82 9.83
C LYS A 163 29.87 -7.26 9.28
N LEU A 164 28.78 -7.83 8.79
CA LEU A 164 28.69 -9.24 8.38
C LEU A 164 28.27 -9.38 6.90
N THR A 165 29.18 -9.08 5.99
CA THR A 165 28.89 -9.06 4.54
C THR A 165 28.65 -10.43 3.88
N SER A 166 28.81 -11.56 4.58
CA SER A 166 28.79 -12.91 3.97
C SER A 166 27.96 -13.99 4.69
N SER A 167 27.18 -13.68 5.72
CA SER A 167 26.38 -14.69 6.42
C SER A 167 25.07 -15.04 5.68
N PRO A 168 24.69 -16.35 5.58
CA PRO A 168 23.39 -16.77 5.04
C PRO A 168 22.20 -16.19 5.80
N GLU A 169 22.36 -15.88 7.08
CA GLU A 169 21.33 -15.28 7.95
C GLU A 169 20.92 -13.89 7.48
N ARG A 170 21.83 -13.15 6.86
CA ARG A 170 21.61 -11.81 6.33
C ARG A 170 20.54 -11.75 5.25
N LYS A 171 20.28 -12.84 4.55
CA LYS A 171 19.26 -12.92 3.52
C LYS A 171 17.84 -12.70 4.09
N TYR A 172 17.67 -12.93 5.38
CA TYR A 172 16.38 -12.92 6.08
C TYR A 172 16.30 -11.88 7.20
N SER A 173 17.43 -11.26 7.57
CA SER A 173 17.49 -10.23 8.60
C SER A 173 18.00 -8.92 7.97
N PRO A 174 17.17 -7.90 7.85
CA PRO A 174 17.61 -6.59 7.37
C PRO A 174 18.64 -5.99 8.34
N ALA A 175 19.46 -5.03 7.85
CA ALA A 175 20.37 -4.27 8.69
C ALA A 175 19.61 -3.61 9.84
N GLU A 176 20.22 -3.53 11.03
CA GLU A 176 19.62 -2.92 12.20
C GLU A 176 19.37 -1.42 11.95
N CYS A 177 18.18 -0.96 12.20
CA CYS A 177 17.85 0.46 12.16
C CYS A 177 18.45 1.14 13.40
N VAL A 178 19.53 1.89 13.21
CA VAL A 178 20.26 2.57 14.29
C VAL A 178 19.73 3.97 14.59
N GLY A 179 18.81 4.47 13.80
CA GLY A 179 18.18 5.76 14.02
C GLY A 179 17.22 6.16 12.90
N SER A 180 16.59 7.31 13.08
CA SER A 180 15.75 7.94 12.07
C SER A 180 16.03 9.43 12.00
N ARG A 181 15.93 10.01 10.81
CA ARG A 181 16.00 11.46 10.57
C ARG A 181 14.64 11.94 10.12
N LYS A 182 14.17 13.03 10.73
CA LYS A 182 12.99 13.77 10.26
C LYS A 182 13.49 14.98 9.46
N ILE A 183 13.07 15.08 8.22
CA ILE A 183 13.43 16.16 7.30
C ILE A 183 12.15 16.89 6.97
N ALA A 184 12.01 18.13 7.48
CA ALA A 184 10.95 19.04 7.05
C ALA A 184 11.35 19.67 5.71
N ILE A 185 10.41 19.76 4.79
CA ILE A 185 10.61 20.26 3.42
C ILE A 185 9.68 21.42 3.15
#